data_26af71d57fcab49af7fc2aa57d5955c5
#
_entry.id   26af71d57fcab49af7fc2aa57d5955c5
#
_cell.length_a   1.000
_cell.length_b   1.000
_cell.length_c   1.000
_cell.angle_alpha   90.00
_cell.angle_beta   90.00
_cell.angle_gamma   90.00
#
_symmetry.space_group_name_H-M   'P 1'
#
loop_
_entity.id
_entity.type
_entity.pdbx_description
1 polymer ?
#
loop_
_entity_poly.entity_id
_entity_poly.type
_entity_poly.pdbx_seq_one_letter_code
_entity_poly.pdbx_strand_id
1 'polypeptide(L)'
;MRFIWLLLISATLWGGTEVKIATYNVENLFDMNDDGSEYEEYIPNTSWGWNDAMYRTKLQHTAQVIHDIGADIIGLEEIESETALKDLKAELNRQGLYYQYYAFSRSKNTSISVALLSRYPIKSVTNHSVSASREFRDIMEVKIDIEGKSLRVFVNHWKSKSGPESMRILSAKVLKNRLNALSSDEPFVLIGDFNSHYEEYRTFLRSRRLNDTEGITGINHILQTIDENQNPITLSTLKSSKSYLYNLWYDLPEDTRWSHEFRGHGEALDNIIISPALADEKGIEYVRGSFTRVTPNYLFNDGKIYRWQQSRKYPKHHLGEGYSDHLPICAVFRITS
;
A
#
# COMPACT_ATOMS: atom_id res chain seq x y z
N MET A 1 62.22 8.73 18.30
CA MET A 1 61.20 9.29 17.38
C MET A 1 60.25 8.17 16.91
N ARG A 2 59.05 8.12 17.44
CA ARG A 2 58.03 7.16 17.01
C ARG A 2 57.13 7.89 15.99
N PHE A 3 57.14 7.45 14.76
CA PHE A 3 56.18 7.92 13.72
C PHE A 3 54.82 7.25 13.94
N ILE A 4 53.82 8.04 14.30
CA ILE A 4 52.40 7.62 14.32
C ILE A 4 51.86 7.85 12.91
N TRP A 5 51.56 6.75 12.20
CA TRP A 5 50.79 6.80 10.94
C TRP A 5 49.32 6.96 11.31
N LEU A 6 48.77 8.13 11.05
CA LEU A 6 47.30 8.36 11.01
C LEU A 6 46.76 7.75 9.72
N LEU A 7 46.10 6.61 9.86
CA LEU A 7 45.22 6.09 8.78
C LEU A 7 43.98 6.99 8.69
N LEU A 8 43.95 7.87 7.72
CA LEU A 8 42.74 8.55 7.26
C LEU A 8 41.85 7.51 6.58
N ILE A 9 40.86 7.00 7.31
CA ILE A 9 39.75 6.26 6.72
C ILE A 9 38.87 7.31 6.05
N SER A 10 39.02 7.47 4.74
CA SER A 10 38.05 8.20 3.91
C SER A 10 36.75 7.39 3.88
N ALA A 11 35.80 7.72 4.73
CA ALA A 11 34.42 7.31 4.56
C ALA A 11 33.93 8.02 3.28
N THR A 12 33.91 7.30 2.18
CA THR A 12 33.17 7.72 0.99
C THR A 12 31.70 7.74 1.38
N LEU A 13 31.17 8.92 1.67
CA LEU A 13 29.76 9.21 1.72
C LEU A 13 29.21 8.95 0.31
N TRP A 14 28.68 7.78 0.09
CA TRP A 14 27.84 7.48 -1.07
C TRP A 14 26.51 8.22 -0.85
N GLY A 15 26.48 9.50 -1.23
CA GLY A 15 25.31 10.36 -1.14
C GLY A 15 24.39 10.13 -2.33
N GLY A 16 23.62 9.04 -2.32
CA GLY A 16 22.48 8.89 -3.23
C GLY A 16 21.23 9.49 -2.59
N THR A 17 20.31 10.04 -3.40
CA THR A 17 19.00 10.49 -2.95
C THR A 17 18.20 9.30 -2.44
N GLU A 18 17.67 9.40 -1.22
CA GLU A 18 16.76 8.41 -0.66
C GLU A 18 15.31 8.82 -0.92
N VAL A 19 14.48 7.84 -1.28
CA VAL A 19 13.06 8.00 -1.60
C VAL A 19 12.27 7.05 -0.73
N LYS A 20 11.41 7.56 0.12
CA LYS A 20 10.50 6.76 0.95
C LYS A 20 9.19 6.51 0.21
N ILE A 21 8.85 5.25 0.02
CA ILE A 21 7.59 4.81 -0.60
C ILE A 21 6.74 4.13 0.47
N ALA A 22 5.45 4.49 0.52
CA ALA A 22 4.51 3.96 1.50
C ALA A 22 3.20 3.54 0.84
N THR A 23 2.39 2.79 1.59
CA THR A 23 0.98 2.55 1.29
C THR A 23 0.15 2.64 2.57
N TYR A 24 -1.09 3.12 2.47
CA TYR A 24 -2.00 3.27 3.59
C TYR A 24 -3.46 3.14 3.15
N ASN A 25 -4.13 2.08 3.56
CA ASN A 25 -5.58 1.99 3.50
C ASN A 25 -6.17 2.91 4.57
N VAL A 26 -6.93 3.92 4.16
CA VAL A 26 -7.42 4.99 5.05
C VAL A 26 -8.77 4.67 5.72
N GLU A 27 -9.32 3.48 5.49
CA GLU A 27 -10.66 3.08 5.97
C GLU A 27 -11.73 4.09 5.56
N ASN A 28 -12.07 4.12 4.28
CA ASN A 28 -13.20 4.87 3.70
C ASN A 28 -13.11 6.41 3.88
N LEU A 29 -12.49 7.06 2.93
CA LEU A 29 -12.52 8.53 2.82
C LEU A 29 -13.54 8.94 1.76
N PHE A 30 -14.74 9.31 2.20
CA PHE A 30 -15.85 9.80 1.38
C PHE A 30 -15.95 11.31 1.46
N ASP A 31 -16.22 11.98 0.34
CA ASP A 31 -16.47 13.42 0.34
C ASP A 31 -17.93 13.75 0.74
N MET A 32 -18.37 14.99 0.53
CA MET A 32 -19.71 15.45 0.89
C MET A 32 -20.67 15.53 -0.29
N ASN A 33 -20.27 14.98 -1.46
CA ASN A 33 -21.17 14.85 -2.61
C ASN A 33 -21.86 13.49 -2.56
N ASP A 34 -23.15 13.47 -2.77
CA ASP A 34 -23.94 12.24 -2.91
C ASP A 34 -24.14 11.99 -4.41
N ASP A 35 -23.34 11.07 -4.97
CA ASP A 35 -23.44 10.65 -6.38
C ASP A 35 -24.16 9.29 -6.55
N GLY A 36 -24.58 8.67 -5.43
CA GLY A 36 -25.30 7.40 -5.37
C GLY A 36 -24.37 6.18 -5.39
N SER A 37 -23.06 6.37 -5.21
CA SER A 37 -22.07 5.30 -5.08
C SER A 37 -21.66 5.04 -3.61
N GLU A 38 -22.07 5.90 -2.68
CA GLU A 38 -21.71 5.91 -1.28
C GLU A 38 -22.22 4.66 -0.56
N TYR A 39 -21.47 4.24 0.45
CA TYR A 39 -22.00 3.33 1.48
C TYR A 39 -23.03 4.07 2.32
N GLU A 40 -24.05 3.36 2.80
CA GLU A 40 -25.18 3.93 3.55
C GLU A 40 -24.71 4.86 4.69
N GLU A 41 -23.67 4.44 5.41
CA GLU A 41 -23.10 5.20 6.52
C GLU A 41 -22.37 6.49 6.11
N TYR A 42 -21.99 6.63 4.86
CA TYR A 42 -21.30 7.81 4.33
C TYR A 42 -22.18 8.71 3.46
N ILE A 43 -23.48 8.42 3.34
CA ILE A 43 -24.41 9.33 2.67
C ILE A 43 -24.51 10.61 3.50
N PRO A 44 -24.21 11.79 2.89
CA PRO A 44 -24.13 13.04 3.62
C PRO A 44 -25.43 13.46 4.31
N ASN A 45 -25.32 13.96 5.53
CA ASN A 45 -26.42 14.56 6.31
C ASN A 45 -27.58 13.61 6.65
N THR A 46 -27.33 12.30 6.66
CA THR A 46 -28.27 11.29 7.15
C THR A 46 -28.16 11.09 8.67
N SER A 47 -28.97 10.16 9.21
CA SER A 47 -28.90 9.76 10.61
C SER A 47 -27.56 9.14 11.03
N TRP A 48 -26.73 8.72 10.09
CA TRP A 48 -25.36 8.25 10.34
C TRP A 48 -24.40 9.36 10.75
N GLY A 49 -24.80 10.65 10.54
CA GLY A 49 -24.03 11.81 10.98
C GLY A 49 -22.78 12.10 10.17
N TRP A 50 -22.67 11.54 8.95
CA TRP A 50 -21.63 11.96 8.03
C TRP A 50 -21.95 13.36 7.52
N ASN A 51 -21.18 14.35 7.96
CA ASN A 51 -21.38 15.77 7.67
C ASN A 51 -20.03 16.49 7.55
N ASP A 52 -20.05 17.77 7.20
CA ASP A 52 -18.82 18.57 7.02
C ASP A 52 -17.85 18.51 8.19
N ALA A 53 -18.33 18.52 9.43
CA ALA A 53 -17.47 18.46 10.62
C ALA A 53 -16.81 17.07 10.72
N MET A 54 -17.57 16.01 10.48
CA MET A 54 -17.10 14.64 10.52
C MET A 54 -16.11 14.36 9.39
N TYR A 55 -16.41 14.82 8.18
CA TYR A 55 -15.49 14.74 7.03
C TYR A 55 -14.17 15.46 7.29
N ARG A 56 -14.21 16.70 7.81
CA ARG A 56 -12.99 17.44 8.17
C ARG A 56 -12.17 16.71 9.23
N THR A 57 -12.81 16.11 10.24
CA THR A 57 -12.12 15.32 11.26
C THR A 57 -11.41 14.11 10.61
N LYS A 58 -12.09 13.41 9.72
CA LYS A 58 -11.50 12.27 8.99
C LYS A 58 -10.30 12.70 8.14
N LEU A 59 -10.43 13.83 7.41
CA LEU A 59 -9.31 14.42 6.64
C LEU A 59 -8.11 14.75 7.54
N GLN A 60 -8.35 15.39 8.70
CA GLN A 60 -7.29 15.76 9.65
C GLN A 60 -6.58 14.53 10.21
N HIS A 61 -7.32 13.51 10.62
CA HIS A 61 -6.75 12.28 11.15
C HIS A 61 -5.94 11.53 10.07
N THR A 62 -6.48 11.42 8.86
CA THR A 62 -5.77 10.78 7.73
C THR A 62 -4.50 11.57 7.38
N ALA A 63 -4.60 12.90 7.31
CA ALA A 63 -3.45 13.76 7.01
C ALA A 63 -2.37 13.68 8.09
N GLN A 64 -2.73 13.62 9.38
CA GLN A 64 -1.78 13.42 10.47
C GLN A 64 -0.95 12.14 10.27
N VAL A 65 -1.60 11.02 9.95
CA VAL A 65 -0.90 9.76 9.72
C VAL A 65 0.06 9.87 8.53
N ILE A 66 -0.41 10.44 7.41
CA ILE A 66 0.43 10.62 6.21
C ILE A 66 1.60 11.57 6.49
N HIS A 67 1.38 12.64 7.26
CA HIS A 67 2.43 13.55 7.68
C HIS A 67 3.51 12.83 8.49
N ASP A 68 3.12 11.99 9.45
CA ASP A 68 4.06 11.26 10.32
C ASP A 68 4.82 10.15 9.57
N ILE A 69 4.22 9.56 8.52
CA ILE A 69 4.93 8.65 7.62
C ILE A 69 6.03 9.43 6.87
N GLY A 70 5.73 10.65 6.42
CA GLY A 70 6.67 11.50 5.70
C GLY A 70 7.22 10.86 4.42
N ALA A 71 6.40 10.07 3.70
CA ALA A 71 6.81 9.42 2.46
C ALA A 71 6.93 10.44 1.31
N ASP A 72 7.78 10.14 0.34
CA ASP A 72 7.91 10.92 -0.90
C ASP A 72 6.87 10.49 -1.94
N ILE A 73 6.49 9.21 -1.90
CA ILE A 73 5.47 8.60 -2.73
C ILE A 73 4.60 7.74 -1.82
N ILE A 74 3.27 7.93 -1.86
CA ILE A 74 2.34 7.14 -1.06
C ILE A 74 1.13 6.70 -1.87
N GLY A 75 0.87 5.38 -1.90
CA GLY A 75 -0.38 4.79 -2.33
C GLY A 75 -1.42 4.89 -1.23
N LEU A 76 -2.66 5.14 -1.62
CA LEU A 76 -3.80 5.25 -0.72
C LEU A 76 -4.93 4.36 -1.22
N GLU A 77 -5.51 3.59 -0.36
CA GLU A 77 -6.65 2.73 -0.62
C GLU A 77 -7.89 3.28 0.09
N GLU A 78 -9.07 2.98 -0.46
CA GLU A 78 -10.38 3.41 0.06
C GLU A 78 -10.64 4.91 -0.03
N ILE A 79 -10.14 5.53 -1.09
CA ILE A 79 -10.51 6.89 -1.47
C ILE A 79 -11.75 6.82 -2.38
N GLU A 80 -12.83 7.48 -2.01
CA GLU A 80 -14.08 7.44 -2.78
C GLU A 80 -13.94 8.23 -4.08
N SER A 81 -13.48 9.49 -4.03
CA SER A 81 -13.48 10.42 -5.14
C SER A 81 -12.15 11.16 -5.34
N GLU A 82 -11.97 11.72 -6.54
CA GLU A 82 -10.86 12.65 -6.78
C GLU A 82 -10.99 13.93 -5.94
N THR A 83 -12.22 14.32 -5.57
CA THR A 83 -12.49 15.45 -4.67
C THR A 83 -11.97 15.15 -3.27
N ALA A 84 -12.29 13.99 -2.71
CA ALA A 84 -11.76 13.55 -1.41
C ALA A 84 -10.22 13.55 -1.39
N LEU A 85 -9.58 13.08 -2.48
CA LEU A 85 -8.13 13.11 -2.61
C LEU A 85 -7.56 14.54 -2.64
N LYS A 86 -8.21 15.45 -3.38
CA LYS A 86 -7.79 16.86 -3.45
C LYS A 86 -7.96 17.56 -2.12
N ASP A 87 -9.02 17.29 -1.38
CA ASP A 87 -9.27 17.83 -0.04
C ASP A 87 -8.25 17.30 0.97
N LEU A 88 -7.91 16.02 0.89
CA LEU A 88 -6.83 15.43 1.69
C LEU A 88 -5.49 16.09 1.37
N LYS A 89 -5.18 16.30 0.10
CA LYS A 89 -3.96 17.00 -0.33
C LYS A 89 -3.93 18.45 0.18
N ALA A 90 -5.08 19.14 0.19
CA ALA A 90 -5.19 20.49 0.75
C ALA A 90 -4.98 20.50 2.27
N GLU A 91 -5.48 19.47 2.99
CA GLU A 91 -5.23 19.31 4.43
C GLU A 91 -3.76 19.05 4.73
N LEU A 92 -3.10 18.18 3.95
CA LEU A 92 -1.66 17.93 4.05
C LEU A 92 -0.84 19.21 3.84
N ASN A 93 -1.22 20.04 2.86
CA ASN A 93 -0.57 21.33 2.64
C ASN A 93 -0.72 22.27 3.86
N ARG A 94 -1.88 22.28 4.53
CA ARG A 94 -2.07 23.05 5.79
C ARG A 94 -1.17 22.56 6.92
N GLN A 95 -0.85 21.26 6.93
CA GLN A 95 0.07 20.66 7.90
C GLN A 95 1.55 20.78 7.48
N GLY A 96 1.87 21.43 6.36
CA GLY A 96 3.24 21.66 5.89
C GLY A 96 3.83 20.50 5.07
N LEU A 97 3.03 19.52 4.68
CA LEU A 97 3.46 18.41 3.83
C LEU A 97 2.92 18.59 2.40
N TYR A 98 3.83 18.75 1.45
CA TYR A 98 3.49 19.11 0.07
C TYR A 98 3.75 17.95 -0.90
N TYR A 99 2.68 17.52 -1.59
CA TYR A 99 2.78 16.63 -2.75
C TYR A 99 2.41 17.41 -4.01
N GLN A 100 3.35 17.56 -4.94
CA GLN A 100 3.12 18.31 -6.18
C GLN A 100 2.21 17.55 -7.14
N TYR A 101 2.34 16.24 -7.16
CA TYR A 101 1.68 15.36 -8.13
C TYR A 101 0.74 14.38 -7.41
N TYR A 102 -0.32 13.99 -8.11
CA TYR A 102 -1.24 12.96 -7.66
C TYR A 102 -1.79 12.16 -8.83
N ALA A 103 -2.23 10.94 -8.57
CA ALA A 103 -3.00 10.10 -9.47
C ALA A 103 -4.21 9.52 -8.73
N PHE A 104 -5.30 9.34 -9.46
CA PHE A 104 -6.53 8.74 -8.96
C PHE A 104 -7.05 7.72 -9.97
N SER A 105 -7.40 6.52 -9.49
CA SER A 105 -7.99 5.48 -10.33
C SER A 105 -9.49 5.71 -10.45
N ARG A 106 -9.96 6.02 -11.64
CA ARG A 106 -11.40 6.21 -11.90
C ARG A 106 -12.07 4.87 -12.25
N SER A 107 -12.14 3.96 -11.28
CA SER A 107 -12.94 2.74 -11.45
C SER A 107 -14.42 3.10 -11.58
N LYS A 108 -15.05 2.75 -12.69
CA LYS A 108 -16.38 3.25 -13.06
C LYS A 108 -17.54 2.75 -12.18
N ASN A 109 -17.34 1.73 -11.36
CA ASN A 109 -18.45 1.04 -10.70
C ASN A 109 -18.23 0.72 -9.22
N THR A 110 -17.16 1.23 -8.61
CA THR A 110 -16.84 0.96 -7.20
C THR A 110 -17.02 2.21 -6.36
N SER A 111 -17.51 2.04 -5.13
CA SER A 111 -17.67 3.14 -4.16
C SER A 111 -16.33 3.70 -3.67
N ILE A 112 -15.25 2.93 -3.80
CA ILE A 112 -13.91 3.31 -3.35
C ILE A 112 -12.87 2.89 -4.38
N SER A 113 -11.82 3.67 -4.48
CA SER A 113 -10.75 3.54 -5.46
C SER A 113 -9.39 3.61 -4.80
N VAL A 114 -8.34 3.50 -5.60
CA VAL A 114 -6.96 3.72 -5.17
C VAL A 114 -6.45 5.06 -5.68
N ALA A 115 -5.55 5.66 -4.93
CA ALA A 115 -4.91 6.94 -5.26
C ALA A 115 -3.41 6.89 -4.98
N LEU A 116 -2.69 7.89 -5.47
CA LEU A 116 -1.26 8.06 -5.19
C LEU A 116 -0.94 9.55 -5.08
N LEU A 117 -0.16 9.90 -4.07
CA LEU A 117 0.46 11.21 -3.92
C LEU A 117 1.96 11.08 -4.14
N SER A 118 2.58 12.03 -4.84
CA SER A 118 4.00 12.02 -5.16
C SER A 118 4.62 13.43 -5.06
N ARG A 119 5.83 13.52 -4.51
CA ARG A 119 6.69 14.69 -4.63
C ARG A 119 7.41 14.75 -5.98
N TYR A 120 7.54 13.59 -6.66
CA TYR A 120 8.21 13.45 -7.93
C TYR A 120 7.24 13.47 -9.11
N PRO A 121 7.68 13.93 -10.30
CA PRO A 121 6.84 14.03 -11.49
C PRO A 121 6.24 12.70 -11.93
N ILE A 122 4.92 12.68 -12.12
CA ILE A 122 4.20 11.56 -12.72
C ILE A 122 4.24 11.71 -14.25
N LYS A 123 4.78 10.72 -14.94
CA LYS A 123 4.90 10.70 -16.40
C LYS A 123 3.69 10.08 -17.09
N SER A 124 3.10 9.05 -16.48
CA SER A 124 1.88 8.42 -17.00
C SER A 124 1.12 7.69 -15.90
N VAL A 125 -0.19 7.58 -16.08
CA VAL A 125 -1.10 6.79 -15.25
C VAL A 125 -1.89 5.86 -16.17
N THR A 126 -1.96 4.58 -15.82
CA THR A 126 -2.74 3.58 -16.54
C THR A 126 -3.54 2.75 -15.54
N ASN A 127 -4.84 2.62 -15.76
CA ASN A 127 -5.69 1.75 -14.95
C ASN A 127 -5.90 0.42 -15.67
N HIS A 128 -5.60 -0.67 -14.99
CA HIS A 128 -5.80 -2.02 -15.48
C HIS A 128 -7.07 -2.59 -14.86
N SER A 129 -8.12 -2.70 -15.67
CA SER A 129 -9.41 -3.21 -15.21
C SER A 129 -9.32 -4.71 -14.93
N VAL A 130 -9.77 -5.12 -13.76
CA VAL A 130 -9.81 -6.53 -13.34
C VAL A 130 -11.09 -7.20 -13.83
N SER A 131 -12.23 -6.50 -13.72
CA SER A 131 -13.54 -7.00 -14.10
C SER A 131 -14.54 -5.86 -14.24
N ALA A 132 -15.60 -6.07 -14.99
CA ALA A 132 -16.74 -5.14 -15.05
C ALA A 132 -17.62 -5.17 -13.77
N SER A 133 -17.42 -6.14 -12.89
CA SER A 133 -18.17 -6.24 -11.62
C SER A 133 -17.72 -5.18 -10.62
N ARG A 134 -18.70 -4.63 -9.87
CA ARG A 134 -18.49 -3.65 -8.80
C ARG A 134 -17.62 -4.17 -7.64
N GLU A 135 -17.35 -5.47 -7.58
CA GLU A 135 -16.55 -6.10 -6.55
C GLU A 135 -15.04 -5.95 -6.74
N PHE A 136 -14.61 -5.46 -7.92
CA PHE A 136 -13.20 -5.32 -8.27
C PHE A 136 -12.86 -3.86 -8.52
N ARG A 137 -11.73 -3.43 -7.97
CA ARG A 137 -11.09 -2.14 -8.26
C ARG A 137 -10.05 -2.36 -9.35
N ASP A 138 -9.81 -1.32 -10.14
CA ASP A 138 -8.72 -1.31 -11.10
C ASP A 138 -7.37 -1.27 -10.37
N ILE A 139 -6.35 -1.87 -10.97
CA ILE A 139 -4.97 -1.73 -10.52
C ILE A 139 -4.39 -0.49 -11.19
N MET A 140 -3.93 0.47 -10.42
CA MET A 140 -3.36 1.71 -10.96
C MET A 140 -1.85 1.59 -11.11
N GLU A 141 -1.37 1.69 -12.35
CA GLU A 141 0.05 1.79 -12.69
C GLU A 141 0.43 3.27 -12.86
N VAL A 142 1.40 3.73 -12.09
CA VAL A 142 1.92 5.09 -12.15
C VAL A 142 3.41 5.04 -12.49
N LYS A 143 3.80 5.69 -13.59
CA LYS A 143 5.21 5.87 -13.95
C LYS A 143 5.72 7.19 -13.41
N ILE A 144 6.72 7.14 -12.54
CA ILE A 144 7.29 8.28 -11.82
C ILE A 144 8.73 8.50 -12.28
N ASP A 145 9.09 9.78 -12.44
CA ASP A 145 10.48 10.20 -12.72
C ASP A 145 11.14 10.64 -11.41
N ILE A 146 12.14 9.90 -10.99
CA ILE A 146 12.92 10.20 -9.81
C ILE A 146 14.33 10.59 -10.26
N GLU A 147 14.60 11.89 -10.37
CA GLU A 147 15.91 12.43 -10.80
C GLU A 147 16.42 11.81 -12.13
N GLY A 148 15.51 11.67 -13.10
CA GLY A 148 15.82 11.08 -14.41
C GLY A 148 15.80 9.55 -14.47
N LYS A 149 15.58 8.86 -13.32
CA LYS A 149 15.35 7.42 -13.28
C LYS A 149 13.84 7.14 -13.23
N SER A 150 13.40 6.14 -13.99
CA SER A 150 12.00 5.76 -14.05
C SER A 150 11.70 4.69 -13.03
N LEU A 151 10.62 4.86 -12.23
CA LEU A 151 10.05 3.84 -11.36
C LEU A 151 8.58 3.64 -11.71
N ARG A 152 8.12 2.38 -11.78
CA ARG A 152 6.69 2.07 -11.83
C ARG A 152 6.19 1.69 -10.46
N VAL A 153 5.10 2.33 -10.06
CA VAL A 153 4.38 2.01 -8.83
C VAL A 153 3.00 1.47 -9.20
N PHE A 154 2.70 0.25 -8.76
CA PHE A 154 1.38 -0.35 -8.93
C PHE A 154 0.64 -0.27 -7.60
N VAL A 155 -0.44 0.53 -7.56
CA VAL A 155 -1.30 0.65 -6.37
C VAL A 155 -2.45 -0.34 -6.51
N ASN A 156 -2.61 -1.18 -5.50
CA ASN A 156 -3.54 -2.31 -5.49
C ASN A 156 -4.55 -2.18 -4.34
N HIS A 157 -5.80 -2.53 -4.61
CA HIS A 157 -6.78 -2.82 -3.58
C HIS A 157 -7.63 -4.01 -4.06
N TRP A 158 -7.23 -5.22 -3.67
CA TRP A 158 -7.88 -6.43 -4.15
C TRP A 158 -9.18 -6.71 -3.40
N LYS A 159 -9.93 -7.73 -3.86
CA LYS A 159 -11.17 -8.16 -3.21
C LYS A 159 -10.90 -8.59 -1.76
N SER A 160 -11.69 -8.05 -0.84
CA SER A 160 -11.61 -8.38 0.58
C SER A 160 -11.82 -9.88 0.86
N LYS A 161 -11.38 -10.35 2.03
CA LYS A 161 -11.59 -11.73 2.49
C LYS A 161 -13.06 -12.08 2.79
N SER A 162 -14.02 -11.19 2.47
CA SER A 162 -15.44 -11.55 2.37
C SER A 162 -15.72 -12.48 1.20
N GLY A 163 -14.92 -12.38 0.10
CA GLY A 163 -14.93 -13.27 -1.05
C GLY A 163 -13.83 -14.33 -1.01
N PRO A 164 -13.96 -15.42 -1.82
CA PRO A 164 -12.98 -16.49 -1.93
C PRO A 164 -11.70 -16.04 -2.63
N GLU A 165 -10.65 -16.88 -2.59
CA GLU A 165 -9.33 -16.59 -3.17
C GLU A 165 -9.35 -16.49 -4.69
N SER A 166 -10.23 -17.23 -5.36
CA SER A 166 -10.41 -17.13 -6.82
C SER A 166 -10.63 -15.69 -7.29
N MET A 167 -11.28 -14.85 -6.48
CA MET A 167 -11.49 -13.44 -6.80
C MET A 167 -10.17 -12.65 -6.73
N ARG A 168 -9.31 -12.88 -5.73
CA ARG A 168 -7.99 -12.24 -5.65
C ARG A 168 -7.05 -12.72 -6.73
N ILE A 169 -7.18 -13.99 -7.14
CA ILE A 169 -6.44 -14.55 -8.28
C ILE A 169 -6.76 -13.80 -9.58
N LEU A 170 -7.98 -13.29 -9.78
CA LEU A 170 -8.29 -12.47 -10.97
C LEU A 170 -7.43 -11.21 -11.00
N SER A 171 -7.35 -10.47 -9.89
CA SER A 171 -6.49 -9.30 -9.77
C SER A 171 -5.01 -9.65 -9.98
N ALA A 172 -4.55 -10.75 -9.34
CA ALA A 172 -3.18 -11.22 -9.49
C ALA A 172 -2.83 -11.57 -10.94
N LYS A 173 -3.73 -12.20 -11.70
CA LYS A 173 -3.53 -12.55 -13.11
C LYS A 173 -3.43 -11.30 -13.99
N VAL A 174 -4.30 -10.30 -13.79
CA VAL A 174 -4.25 -9.04 -14.53
C VAL A 174 -2.91 -8.34 -14.27
N LEU A 175 -2.51 -8.24 -13.01
CA LEU A 175 -1.23 -7.66 -12.61
C LEU A 175 -0.06 -8.43 -13.22
N LYS A 176 -0.01 -9.76 -13.07
CA LYS A 176 1.08 -10.60 -13.60
C LYS A 176 1.21 -10.50 -15.12
N ASN A 177 0.10 -10.48 -15.85
CA ASN A 177 0.10 -10.29 -17.30
C ASN A 177 0.73 -8.94 -17.68
N ARG A 178 0.43 -7.88 -16.93
CA ARG A 178 1.04 -6.58 -17.16
C ARG A 178 2.55 -6.59 -16.83
N LEU A 179 2.94 -7.20 -15.71
CA LEU A 179 4.35 -7.31 -15.32
C LEU A 179 5.17 -8.09 -16.35
N ASN A 180 4.62 -9.16 -16.90
CA ASN A 180 5.27 -9.97 -17.94
C ASN A 180 5.48 -9.20 -19.27
N ALA A 181 4.74 -8.13 -19.49
CA ALA A 181 4.88 -7.26 -20.65
C ALA A 181 5.91 -6.12 -20.44
N LEU A 182 6.45 -5.98 -19.23
CA LEU A 182 7.52 -5.05 -18.93
C LEU A 182 8.88 -5.63 -19.37
N SER A 183 9.84 -4.74 -19.61
CA SER A 183 11.24 -5.16 -19.75
C SER A 183 11.73 -5.78 -18.42
N SER A 184 12.55 -6.79 -18.52
CA SER A 184 13.07 -7.52 -17.35
C SER A 184 13.94 -6.70 -16.40
N ASP A 185 14.39 -5.54 -16.86
CA ASP A 185 15.20 -4.56 -16.14
C ASP A 185 14.40 -3.30 -15.74
N GLU A 186 13.08 -3.27 -16.02
CA GLU A 186 12.21 -2.18 -15.57
C GLU A 186 12.02 -2.25 -14.05
N PRO A 187 12.43 -1.23 -13.29
CA PRO A 187 12.19 -1.20 -11.85
C PRO A 187 10.72 -0.93 -11.55
N PHE A 188 10.11 -1.81 -10.75
CA PHE A 188 8.75 -1.59 -10.28
C PHE A 188 8.56 -2.04 -8.83
N VAL A 189 7.61 -1.40 -8.16
CA VAL A 189 7.13 -1.77 -6.83
C VAL A 189 5.61 -1.94 -6.85
N LEU A 190 5.12 -2.99 -6.23
CA LEU A 190 3.70 -3.24 -6.01
C LEU A 190 3.40 -2.85 -4.58
N ILE A 191 2.42 -1.98 -4.38
CA ILE A 191 2.00 -1.51 -3.05
C ILE A 191 0.49 -1.59 -2.92
N GLY A 192 -0.02 -1.59 -1.71
CA GLY A 192 -1.45 -1.49 -1.42
C GLY A 192 -1.98 -2.60 -0.54
N ASP A 193 -3.30 -2.60 -0.38
CA ASP A 193 -4.07 -3.64 0.28
C ASP A 193 -4.40 -4.78 -0.69
N PHE A 194 -3.62 -5.85 -0.61
CA PHE A 194 -3.85 -7.06 -1.41
C PHE A 194 -4.95 -7.95 -0.83
N ASN A 195 -5.46 -7.63 0.35
CA ASN A 195 -6.38 -8.50 1.09
C ASN A 195 -5.89 -9.96 1.17
N SER A 196 -4.58 -10.12 1.10
CA SER A 196 -3.85 -11.41 1.15
C SER A 196 -2.66 -11.28 2.08
N HIS A 197 -2.52 -12.22 2.99
CA HIS A 197 -1.35 -12.33 3.84
C HIS A 197 -0.10 -12.64 3.00
N TYR A 198 1.08 -12.14 3.38
CA TYR A 198 2.32 -12.43 2.65
C TYR A 198 2.64 -13.93 2.54
N GLU A 199 2.09 -14.75 3.43
CA GLU A 199 2.08 -16.22 3.38
C GLU A 199 0.64 -16.79 3.25
N GLU A 200 -0.21 -16.20 2.42
CA GLU A 200 -1.59 -16.63 2.27
C GLU A 200 -1.70 -18.12 1.98
N TYR A 201 -0.77 -18.68 1.20
CA TYR A 201 -0.72 -20.11 0.88
C TYR A 201 -0.68 -21.04 2.10
N ARG A 202 -0.23 -20.54 3.26
CA ARG A 202 -0.24 -21.27 4.54
C ARG A 202 -1.46 -20.95 5.40
N THR A 203 -1.85 -19.69 5.43
CA THR A 203 -2.84 -19.17 6.39
C THR A 203 -4.26 -19.53 6.01
N PHE A 204 -4.59 -19.64 4.72
CA PHE A 204 -5.95 -19.88 4.25
C PHE A 204 -6.34 -21.34 4.00
N LEU A 205 -5.39 -22.30 4.02
CA LEU A 205 -5.60 -23.71 3.64
C LEU A 205 -6.79 -24.38 4.34
N ARG A 206 -7.00 -24.05 5.62
CA ARG A 206 -8.08 -24.64 6.44
C ARG A 206 -9.42 -23.91 6.29
N SER A 207 -9.45 -22.79 5.61
CA SER A 207 -10.67 -21.99 5.44
C SER A 207 -11.45 -22.47 4.22
N ARG A 208 -12.48 -23.28 4.41
CA ARG A 208 -13.35 -23.73 3.31
C ARG A 208 -14.00 -22.58 2.52
N ARG A 209 -14.20 -21.43 3.16
CA ARG A 209 -14.79 -20.25 2.53
C ARG A 209 -13.79 -19.50 1.65
N LEU A 210 -12.53 -19.46 2.04
CA LEU A 210 -11.49 -18.73 1.30
C LEU A 210 -10.81 -19.62 0.25
N ASN A 211 -10.53 -20.88 0.60
CA ASN A 211 -9.80 -21.81 -0.26
C ASN A 211 -10.74 -22.56 -1.23
N ASP A 212 -11.14 -21.85 -2.30
CA ASP A 212 -11.86 -22.43 -3.45
C ASP A 212 -10.91 -22.72 -4.64
N THR A 213 -9.59 -22.70 -4.40
CA THR A 213 -8.53 -22.72 -5.42
C THR A 213 -7.52 -23.84 -5.19
N GLU A 214 -7.87 -24.83 -4.36
CA GLU A 214 -7.01 -25.99 -4.04
C GLU A 214 -5.62 -25.59 -3.51
N GLY A 215 -5.55 -24.52 -2.75
CA GLY A 215 -4.29 -24.03 -2.16
C GLY A 215 -3.52 -23.01 -3.01
N ILE A 216 -3.95 -22.72 -4.22
CA ILE A 216 -3.32 -21.71 -5.07
C ILE A 216 -3.74 -20.31 -4.61
N THR A 217 -2.78 -19.40 -4.51
CA THR A 217 -3.03 -18.00 -4.09
C THR A 217 -2.54 -17.00 -5.12
N GLY A 218 -3.20 -15.83 -5.14
CA GLY A 218 -2.81 -14.73 -6.02
C GLY A 218 -1.43 -14.17 -5.67
N ILE A 219 -1.22 -13.83 -4.39
CA ILE A 219 0.01 -13.16 -3.96
C ILE A 219 1.24 -14.07 -4.00
N ASN A 220 1.10 -15.37 -3.66
CA ASN A 220 2.26 -16.26 -3.59
C ASN A 220 2.52 -16.97 -4.92
N HIS A 221 1.51 -17.67 -5.49
CA HIS A 221 1.70 -18.49 -6.67
C HIS A 221 1.65 -17.70 -7.97
N ILE A 222 0.65 -16.83 -8.14
CA ILE A 222 0.50 -16.05 -9.39
C ILE A 222 1.56 -14.96 -9.49
N LEU A 223 1.80 -14.18 -8.43
CA LEU A 223 2.85 -13.16 -8.42
C LEU A 223 4.25 -13.74 -8.22
N GLN A 224 4.37 -15.03 -7.85
CA GLN A 224 5.65 -15.73 -7.63
C GLN A 224 6.51 -15.09 -6.52
N THR A 225 5.90 -14.88 -5.34
CA THR A 225 6.64 -14.52 -4.11
C THR A 225 7.16 -15.74 -3.34
N ILE A 226 6.89 -16.94 -3.87
CA ILE A 226 7.45 -18.23 -3.46
C ILE A 226 7.98 -19.00 -4.69
N ASP A 227 8.92 -19.91 -4.46
CA ASP A 227 9.44 -20.83 -5.49
C ASP A 227 8.52 -22.05 -5.70
N GLU A 228 8.91 -22.96 -6.62
CA GLU A 228 8.16 -24.17 -6.95
C GLU A 228 8.09 -25.16 -5.76
N ASN A 229 8.98 -25.04 -4.79
CA ASN A 229 9.01 -25.84 -3.57
C ASN A 229 8.27 -25.16 -2.40
N GLN A 230 7.55 -24.08 -2.69
CA GLN A 230 6.84 -23.23 -1.72
C GLN A 230 7.74 -22.56 -0.68
N ASN A 231 9.02 -22.33 -1.01
CA ASN A 231 9.89 -21.53 -0.16
C ASN A 231 9.72 -20.04 -0.48
N PRO A 232 9.74 -19.16 0.52
CA PRO A 232 9.74 -17.72 0.30
C PRO A 232 10.92 -17.28 -0.58
N ILE A 233 10.67 -16.36 -1.50
CA ILE A 233 11.74 -15.70 -2.24
C ILE A 233 12.54 -14.82 -1.27
N THR A 234 13.86 -14.93 -1.33
CA THR A 234 14.81 -14.09 -0.61
C THR A 234 15.47 -13.08 -1.56
N LEU A 235 16.14 -12.06 -1.05
CA LEU A 235 16.89 -11.13 -1.90
C LEU A 235 17.98 -11.83 -2.74
N SER A 236 18.54 -12.93 -2.25
CA SER A 236 19.51 -13.73 -3.02
C SER A 236 18.86 -14.53 -4.14
N THR A 237 17.71 -15.15 -3.92
CA THR A 237 16.95 -15.86 -4.96
C THR A 237 16.30 -14.90 -5.95
N LEU A 238 15.89 -13.70 -5.52
CA LEU A 238 15.38 -12.65 -6.39
C LEU A 238 16.39 -12.28 -7.48
N LYS A 239 17.67 -12.14 -7.14
CA LYS A 239 18.74 -11.83 -8.08
C LYS A 239 18.99 -12.95 -9.12
N SER A 240 18.60 -14.18 -8.84
CA SER A 240 18.84 -15.33 -9.72
C SER A 240 17.75 -15.57 -10.76
N SER A 241 16.59 -14.94 -10.64
CA SER A 241 15.45 -15.14 -11.55
C SER A 241 14.66 -13.86 -11.76
N LYS A 242 14.37 -13.56 -13.03
CA LYS A 242 13.61 -12.37 -13.42
C LYS A 242 12.08 -12.50 -13.20
N SER A 243 11.59 -13.70 -12.88
CA SER A 243 10.17 -13.97 -12.70
C SER A 243 9.69 -13.87 -11.25
N TYR A 244 10.61 -13.97 -10.30
CA TYR A 244 10.30 -13.89 -8.88
C TYR A 244 10.15 -12.45 -8.39
N LEU A 245 9.33 -12.29 -7.34
CA LEU A 245 9.15 -11.03 -6.64
C LEU A 245 9.46 -11.21 -5.16
N TYR A 246 9.97 -10.16 -4.52
CA TYR A 246 10.31 -10.20 -3.10
C TYR A 246 9.31 -9.39 -2.28
N ASN A 247 8.68 -10.03 -1.31
CA ASN A 247 7.78 -9.38 -0.37
C ASN A 247 8.56 -8.87 0.84
N LEU A 248 8.52 -7.58 1.10
CA LEU A 248 9.35 -6.93 2.11
C LEU A 248 8.97 -7.32 3.55
N TRP A 249 7.82 -7.93 3.79
CA TRP A 249 7.48 -8.46 5.12
C TRP A 249 8.54 -9.43 5.65
N TYR A 250 9.24 -10.13 4.77
CA TYR A 250 10.32 -11.05 5.18
C TYR A 250 11.54 -10.35 5.80
N ASP A 251 11.67 -9.03 5.70
CA ASP A 251 12.72 -8.25 6.36
C ASP A 251 12.44 -7.98 7.84
N LEU A 252 11.19 -8.16 8.30
CA LEU A 252 10.81 -7.96 9.70
C LEU A 252 10.80 -9.27 10.51
N PRO A 253 10.92 -9.20 11.85
CA PRO A 253 10.63 -10.32 12.73
C PRO A 253 9.18 -10.80 12.57
N GLU A 254 8.95 -12.11 12.62
CA GLU A 254 7.66 -12.73 12.30
C GLU A 254 6.50 -12.20 13.15
N ASP A 255 6.73 -11.97 14.44
CA ASP A 255 5.75 -11.45 15.41
C ASP A 255 5.29 -10.01 15.12
N THR A 256 6.04 -9.28 14.27
CA THR A 256 5.72 -7.91 13.87
C THR A 256 5.09 -7.81 12.48
N ARG A 257 4.93 -8.92 11.75
CA ARG A 257 4.45 -8.97 10.36
C ARG A 257 2.93 -8.92 10.24
N TRP A 258 2.33 -7.78 10.56
CA TRP A 258 0.89 -7.54 10.39
C TRP A 258 0.61 -6.04 10.24
N SER A 259 -0.40 -5.69 9.47
CA SER A 259 -0.84 -4.32 9.24
C SER A 259 -2.33 -4.12 9.58
N HIS A 260 -3.08 -5.20 9.69
CA HIS A 260 -4.51 -5.20 10.00
C HIS A 260 -4.80 -6.19 11.12
N GLU A 261 -5.79 -5.90 11.97
CA GLU A 261 -6.23 -6.79 13.04
C GLU A 261 -7.70 -7.17 12.86
N PHE A 262 -7.96 -8.46 12.76
CA PHE A 262 -9.32 -8.99 12.75
C PHE A 262 -9.54 -9.99 13.89
N ARG A 263 -10.49 -9.65 14.79
CA ARG A 263 -10.84 -10.49 15.96
C ARG A 263 -9.66 -10.89 16.84
N GLY A 264 -8.69 -9.98 16.99
CA GLY A 264 -7.49 -10.22 17.80
C GLY A 264 -6.37 -10.97 17.09
N HIS A 265 -6.49 -11.20 15.78
CA HIS A 265 -5.45 -11.81 14.96
C HIS A 265 -4.89 -10.79 13.98
N GLY A 266 -3.57 -10.60 14.02
CA GLY A 266 -2.87 -9.74 13.07
C GLY A 266 -2.73 -10.42 11.70
N GLU A 267 -3.04 -9.69 10.62
CA GLU A 267 -2.87 -10.11 9.24
C GLU A 267 -2.07 -9.06 8.46
N ALA A 268 -1.14 -9.49 7.63
CA ALA A 268 -0.37 -8.62 6.74
C ALA A 268 -1.08 -8.47 5.39
N LEU A 269 -2.16 -7.70 5.36
CA LEU A 269 -2.99 -7.51 4.16
C LEU A 269 -2.39 -6.47 3.21
N ASP A 270 -1.75 -5.44 3.77
CA ASP A 270 -1.01 -4.43 3.03
C ASP A 270 0.38 -4.95 2.72
N ASN A 271 0.84 -4.80 1.49
CA ASN A 271 2.12 -5.35 1.06
C ASN A 271 2.93 -4.34 0.25
N ILE A 272 4.26 -4.41 0.38
CA ILE A 272 5.23 -3.82 -0.55
C ILE A 272 6.03 -4.96 -1.14
N ILE A 273 5.93 -5.14 -2.46
CA ILE A 273 6.57 -6.23 -3.19
C ILE A 273 7.43 -5.63 -4.30
N ILE A 274 8.69 -6.03 -4.39
CA ILE A 274 9.66 -5.44 -5.32
C ILE A 274 10.07 -6.38 -6.45
N SER A 275 10.41 -5.76 -7.59
CA SER A 275 11.00 -6.44 -8.74
C SER A 275 12.49 -6.72 -8.54
N PRO A 276 13.08 -7.67 -9.30
CA PRO A 276 14.53 -7.91 -9.30
C PRO A 276 15.38 -6.67 -9.62
N ALA A 277 14.86 -5.78 -10.48
CA ALA A 277 15.54 -4.54 -10.86
C ALA A 277 15.67 -3.51 -9.71
N LEU A 278 15.00 -3.74 -8.57
CA LEU A 278 15.18 -2.94 -7.34
C LEU A 278 16.17 -3.59 -6.36
N ALA A 279 16.90 -4.62 -6.79
CA ALA A 279 17.90 -5.34 -5.99
C ALA A 279 19.12 -5.78 -6.84
N ASP A 280 19.40 -5.11 -7.97
CA ASP A 280 20.45 -5.49 -8.92
C ASP A 280 21.68 -4.57 -8.87
N GLU A 281 21.71 -3.66 -7.90
CA GLU A 281 22.77 -2.68 -7.65
C GLU A 281 22.88 -1.59 -8.75
N LYS A 282 21.74 -1.28 -9.41
CA LYS A 282 21.65 -0.28 -10.48
C LYS A 282 20.45 0.64 -10.34
N GLY A 283 20.67 1.90 -10.66
CA GLY A 283 19.56 2.85 -10.81
C GLY A 283 18.81 3.15 -9.51
N ILE A 284 17.71 2.46 -9.25
CA ILE A 284 16.93 2.60 -8.04
C ILE A 284 16.99 1.31 -7.24
N GLU A 285 17.47 1.36 -6.01
CA GLU A 285 17.73 0.19 -5.17
C GLU A 285 16.91 0.20 -3.89
N TYR A 286 16.34 -0.92 -3.52
CA TYR A 286 15.76 -1.11 -2.21
C TYR A 286 16.84 -1.07 -1.11
N VAL A 287 16.67 -0.22 -0.12
CA VAL A 287 17.56 -0.17 1.04
C VAL A 287 17.14 -1.28 2.01
N ARG A 288 17.89 -2.37 2.03
CA ARG A 288 17.58 -3.54 2.86
C ARG A 288 17.43 -3.17 4.34
N GLY A 289 16.38 -3.69 4.96
CA GLY A 289 16.06 -3.44 6.37
C GLY A 289 15.41 -2.08 6.64
N SER A 290 15.08 -1.31 5.58
CA SER A 290 14.34 -0.06 5.71
C SER A 290 12.82 -0.25 5.74
N PHE A 291 12.33 -1.44 5.39
CA PHE A 291 10.90 -1.73 5.46
C PHE A 291 10.42 -1.71 6.91
N THR A 292 9.31 -1.00 7.12
CA THR A 292 8.73 -0.88 8.46
C THR A 292 7.23 -0.69 8.42
N ARG A 293 6.58 -1.12 9.48
CA ARG A 293 5.22 -0.80 9.84
C ARG A 293 5.22 0.45 10.71
N VAL A 294 4.43 1.44 10.35
CA VAL A 294 4.35 2.73 11.06
C VAL A 294 3.33 2.61 12.19
N THR A 295 3.80 2.73 13.43
CA THR A 295 3.00 2.41 14.64
C THR A 295 3.09 3.49 15.73
N PRO A 296 2.77 4.77 15.44
CA PRO A 296 2.69 5.77 16.48
C PRO A 296 1.58 5.44 17.49
N ASN A 297 1.76 5.80 18.74
CA ASN A 297 0.87 5.40 19.84
C ASN A 297 -0.60 5.76 19.63
N TYR A 298 -0.88 6.86 18.95
CA TYR A 298 -2.26 7.31 18.69
C TYR A 298 -3.05 6.41 17.74
N LEU A 299 -2.36 5.55 16.96
CA LEU A 299 -3.03 4.53 16.13
C LEU A 299 -3.54 3.33 16.95
N PHE A 300 -3.37 3.36 18.26
CA PHE A 300 -3.82 2.29 19.15
C PHE A 300 -4.69 2.83 20.27
N ASN A 301 -5.73 2.05 20.63
CA ASN A 301 -6.54 2.26 21.81
C ASN A 301 -6.70 0.90 22.52
N ASP A 302 -6.32 0.83 23.81
CA ASP A 302 -6.31 -0.39 24.62
C ASP A 302 -5.56 -1.57 23.94
N GLY A 303 -4.42 -1.27 23.28
CA GLY A 303 -3.58 -2.25 22.60
C GLY A 303 -4.11 -2.77 21.26
N LYS A 304 -5.21 -2.23 20.77
CA LYS A 304 -5.84 -2.56 19.48
C LYS A 304 -5.71 -1.40 18.52
N ILE A 305 -5.73 -1.69 17.21
CA ILE A 305 -5.80 -0.63 16.20
C ILE A 305 -7.00 0.26 16.47
N TYR A 306 -6.76 1.57 16.57
CA TYR A 306 -7.79 2.58 16.80
C TYR A 306 -8.41 3.02 15.47
N ARG A 307 -9.23 2.11 14.92
CA ARG A 307 -9.95 2.34 13.68
C ARG A 307 -10.96 3.46 13.80
N TRP A 308 -11.45 3.99 12.68
CA TRP A 308 -12.53 4.97 12.65
C TRP A 308 -13.77 4.44 13.38
N GLN A 309 -14.28 5.23 14.34
CA GLN A 309 -15.32 4.77 15.27
C GLN A 309 -16.72 5.15 14.81
N GLN A 310 -17.62 4.17 14.94
CA GLN A 310 -19.07 4.35 14.85
C GLN A 310 -19.72 3.89 16.14
N SER A 311 -20.86 4.53 16.52
CA SER A 311 -21.61 4.15 17.72
C SER A 311 -22.09 2.71 17.62
N ARG A 312 -22.06 1.98 18.76
CA ARG A 312 -22.57 0.61 18.85
C ARG A 312 -24.07 0.54 19.04
N LYS A 313 -24.68 1.65 19.50
CA LYS A 313 -26.13 1.74 19.78
C LYS A 313 -26.85 2.34 18.56
N TYR A 314 -28.05 1.83 18.30
CA TYR A 314 -28.92 2.37 17.26
C TYR A 314 -29.58 3.69 17.72
N PRO A 315 -29.74 4.71 16.86
CA PRO A 315 -29.22 4.75 15.50
C PRO A 315 -27.67 4.84 15.50
N LYS A 316 -27.04 4.06 14.62
CA LYS A 316 -25.59 4.15 14.45
C LYS A 316 -25.21 5.50 13.84
N HIS A 317 -24.09 6.05 14.26
CA HIS A 317 -23.54 7.30 13.73
C HIS A 317 -22.03 7.35 13.91
N HIS A 318 -21.35 8.15 13.12
CA HIS A 318 -19.92 8.42 13.25
C HIS A 318 -19.63 9.18 14.55
N LEU A 319 -18.51 8.83 15.22
CA LEU A 319 -18.10 9.47 16.47
C LEU A 319 -17.01 10.54 16.27
N GLY A 320 -16.36 10.56 15.10
CA GLY A 320 -15.24 11.46 14.87
C GLY A 320 -13.96 11.06 15.61
N GLU A 321 -13.83 9.79 15.95
CA GLU A 321 -12.71 9.23 16.70
C GLU A 321 -12.02 8.13 15.90
N GLY A 322 -10.71 7.90 16.18
CA GLY A 322 -9.92 6.87 15.53
C GLY A 322 -9.38 7.27 14.15
N TYR A 323 -8.75 6.33 13.46
CA TYR A 323 -7.99 6.58 12.23
C TYR A 323 -8.38 5.61 11.12
N SER A 324 -7.74 4.43 11.08
CA SER A 324 -8.01 3.34 10.14
C SER A 324 -7.86 1.99 10.83
N ASP A 325 -8.51 0.95 10.32
CA ASP A 325 -8.30 -0.44 10.74
C ASP A 325 -7.03 -1.05 10.13
N HIS A 326 -6.29 -0.29 9.33
CA HIS A 326 -4.99 -0.64 8.80
C HIS A 326 -3.88 0.24 9.37
N LEU A 327 -2.70 -0.33 9.53
CA LEU A 327 -1.46 0.38 9.84
C LEU A 327 -0.68 0.62 8.55
N PRO A 328 -0.13 1.83 8.33
CA PRO A 328 0.66 2.08 7.14
C PRO A 328 1.98 1.32 7.18
N ILE A 329 2.48 0.99 6.00
CA ILE A 329 3.81 0.40 5.80
C ILE A 329 4.63 1.24 4.83
N CYS A 330 5.93 1.27 5.01
CA CYS A 330 6.84 2.00 4.12
C CYS A 330 8.21 1.32 3.99
N ALA A 331 8.91 1.69 2.92
CA ALA A 331 10.28 1.28 2.64
C ALA A 331 11.07 2.42 2.01
N VAL A 332 12.39 2.40 2.14
CA VAL A 332 13.30 3.38 1.52
C VAL A 332 13.99 2.75 0.32
N PHE A 333 14.08 3.56 -0.74
CA PHE A 333 14.82 3.24 -1.96
C PHE A 333 15.90 4.30 -2.18
N ARG A 334 17.03 3.90 -2.74
CA ARG A 334 18.16 4.81 -2.99
C ARG A 334 18.43 4.90 -4.48
N ILE A 335 18.65 6.12 -4.96
CA ILE A 335 19.09 6.37 -6.32
C ILE A 335 20.61 6.15 -6.34
N THR A 336 21.03 5.17 -7.14
CA THR A 336 22.45 4.93 -7.40
C THR A 336 22.86 5.61 -8.71
N SER A 337 24.08 6.06 -8.79
CA SER A 337 24.66 6.75 -9.97
C SER A 337 24.78 5.83 -11.19
#